data_febff075afbe0808523e2ab7417254d6
#
_entry.id   febff075afbe0808523e2ab7417254d6
#
_cell.length_a   1.000
_cell.length_b   1.000
_cell.length_c   1.000
_cell.angle_alpha   90.00
_cell.angle_beta   90.00
_cell.angle_gamma   90.00
#
_symmetry.space_group_name_H-M   'P 1'
#
loop_
_entity.id
_entity.type
_entity.pdbx_description
1 polymer ?
#
loop_
_entity_poly.entity_id
_entity_poly.type
_entity_poly.pdbx_seq_one_letter_code
_entity_poly.pdbx_strand_id
1 'polypeptide(L)' 'MDDDLLSRLTAESADLRQRALEIDKSSSERDTAMIMQGLATAMEAIRALSATAGRLDGPSGLGKSGD' A
#
# COMPACT_ATOMS: atom_id res chain seq x y z
N MET A 1 13.19 0.26 1.66
CA MET A 1 12.25 1.08 2.42
C MET A 1 12.41 0.70 3.87
N ASP A 2 12.47 1.65 4.76
CA ASP A 2 12.76 1.30 6.14
C ASP A 2 11.53 0.72 6.84
N ASP A 3 11.78 0.09 7.97
CA ASP A 3 10.73 -0.62 8.67
C ASP A 3 9.66 0.29 9.22
N ASP A 4 10.04 1.49 9.66
CA ASP A 4 9.06 2.43 10.15
C ASP A 4 8.09 2.83 9.07
N LEU A 5 8.58 3.09 7.88
CA LEU A 5 7.73 3.50 6.79
C LEU A 5 6.82 2.36 6.37
N LEU A 6 7.35 1.13 6.35
CA LEU A 6 6.52 -0.02 6.02
C LEU A 6 5.42 -0.23 7.05
N SER A 7 5.76 -0.06 8.32
CA SER A 7 4.75 -0.19 9.37
C SER A 7 3.67 0.86 9.22
N ARG A 8 4.05 2.08 8.88
CA ARG A 8 3.09 3.15 8.69
C ARG A 8 2.21 2.87 7.48
N LEU A 9 2.79 2.36 6.40
CA LEU A 9 1.99 2.01 5.24
C LEU A 9 0.93 0.97 5.60
N THR A 10 1.33 -0.03 6.36
CA THR A 10 0.41 -1.07 6.76
C THR A 10 -0.71 -0.52 7.63
N ALA A 11 -0.35 0.26 8.64
CA ALA A 11 -1.35 0.77 9.58
C ALA A 11 -2.26 1.79 8.91
N GLU A 12 -1.68 2.69 8.15
CA GLU A 12 -2.47 3.76 7.56
C GLU A 12 -3.36 3.26 6.43
N SER A 13 -2.90 2.27 5.67
CA SER A 13 -3.77 1.74 4.64
C SER A 13 -4.96 1.01 5.24
N ALA A 14 -4.76 0.33 6.36
CA ALA A 14 -5.86 -0.34 7.04
C ALA A 14 -6.85 0.66 7.60
N ASP A 15 -6.34 1.73 8.24
CA ASP A 15 -7.20 2.77 8.78
C ASP A 15 -7.97 3.46 7.67
N LEU A 16 -7.31 3.75 6.58
CA LEU A 16 -7.93 4.45 5.48
C LEU A 16 -9.06 3.60 4.87
N ARG A 17 -8.80 2.31 4.73
CA ARG A 17 -9.80 1.42 4.17
C ARG A 17 -11.00 1.30 5.10
N GLN A 18 -10.75 1.21 6.39
CA GLN A 18 -11.84 1.11 7.34
C GLN A 18 -12.66 2.38 7.37
N ARG A 19 -12.01 3.53 7.34
CA ARG A 19 -12.71 4.79 7.32
C ARG A 19 -13.55 4.93 6.05
N ALA A 20 -13.02 4.47 4.92
CA ALA A 20 -13.76 4.53 3.68
C ALA A 20 -15.04 3.72 3.77
N LEU A 21 -14.97 2.56 4.41
CA LEU A 21 -16.17 1.73 4.57
C LEU A 21 -17.19 2.42 5.47
N GLU A 22 -16.71 3.16 6.46
CA GLU A 22 -17.62 3.86 7.36
C GLU A 22 -18.33 5.00 6.69
N ILE A 23 -17.64 5.74 5.83
CA ILE A 23 -18.28 6.90 5.22
C ILE A 23 -19.01 6.54 3.93
N ASP A 24 -18.85 5.34 3.43
CA ASP A 24 -19.50 4.93 2.19
C ASP A 24 -20.93 4.51 2.48
N LYS A 25 -21.61 5.30 3.30
CA LYS A 25 -22.99 5.02 3.62
C LYS A 25 -23.93 6.04 3.03
N SER A 26 -23.41 7.07 2.47
CA SER A 26 -24.21 8.06 1.80
C SER A 26 -23.64 8.29 0.42
N SER A 27 -24.49 8.63 -0.51
CA SER A 27 -24.02 8.84 -1.86
C SER A 27 -23.13 10.05 -1.96
N SER A 28 -23.31 11.01 -1.07
CA SER A 28 -22.48 12.20 -1.15
C SER A 28 -21.03 11.93 -0.74
N GLU A 29 -20.80 10.84 -0.02
CA GLU A 29 -19.45 10.51 0.39
C GLU A 29 -18.86 9.34 -0.38
N ARG A 30 -19.62 8.83 -1.33
CA ARG A 30 -19.17 7.65 -2.04
C ARG A 30 -17.91 7.92 -2.85
N ASP A 31 -17.82 9.07 -3.49
CA ASP A 31 -16.63 9.40 -4.27
C ASP A 31 -15.41 9.48 -3.38
N THR A 32 -15.57 10.12 -2.22
CA THR A 32 -14.46 10.20 -1.26
C THR A 32 -14.05 8.81 -0.81
N ALA A 33 -15.03 7.96 -0.51
CA ALA A 33 -14.73 6.60 -0.07
C ALA A 33 -13.99 5.83 -1.15
N MET A 34 -14.37 6.00 -2.40
CA MET A 34 -13.69 5.33 -3.50
C MET A 34 -12.25 5.78 -3.63
N ILE A 35 -12.01 7.07 -3.49
CA ILE A 35 -10.66 7.59 -3.54
C ILE A 35 -9.83 7.02 -2.39
N MET A 36 -10.41 6.99 -1.21
CA MET A 36 -9.70 6.47 -0.04
C MET A 36 -9.36 5.00 -0.20
N GLN A 37 -10.27 4.22 -0.75
CA GLN A 37 -9.98 2.82 -0.97
C GLN A 37 -8.91 2.61 -2.04
N GLY A 38 -8.95 3.42 -3.09
CA GLY A 38 -7.93 3.37 -4.11
C GLY A 38 -6.57 3.72 -3.55
N LEU A 39 -6.53 4.72 -2.68
CA LEU A 39 -5.28 5.11 -2.06
C LEU A 39 -4.77 4.00 -1.14
N ALA A 40 -5.66 3.38 -0.39
CA ALA A 40 -5.25 2.27 0.47
C ALA A 40 -4.68 1.13 -0.35
N THR A 41 -5.30 0.82 -1.48
CA THR A 41 -4.80 -0.22 -2.36
C THR A 41 -3.43 0.14 -2.91
N ALA A 42 -3.24 1.41 -3.28
CA ALA A 42 -1.94 1.85 -3.76
C ALA A 42 -0.87 1.71 -2.69
N MET A 43 -1.20 2.06 -1.45
CA MET A 43 -0.27 1.94 -0.35
C MET A 43 0.08 0.46 -0.09
N GLU A 44 -0.90 -0.40 -0.19
CA GLU A 44 -0.66 -1.82 -0.02
C GLU A 44 0.23 -2.36 -1.15
N ALA A 45 0.01 -1.87 -2.36
CA ALA A 45 0.83 -2.28 -3.48
C ALA A 45 2.28 -1.83 -3.31
N ILE A 46 2.47 -0.61 -2.82
CA ILE A 46 3.81 -0.11 -2.56
C ILE A 46 4.50 -0.99 -1.52
N ARG A 47 3.78 -1.35 -0.47
CA ARG A 47 4.35 -2.20 0.55
C ARG A 47 4.73 -3.56 -0.02
N ALA A 48 3.87 -4.12 -0.84
CA ALA A 48 4.13 -5.43 -1.43
C ALA A 48 5.33 -5.37 -2.37
N LEU A 49 5.42 -4.31 -3.16
CA LEU A 49 6.55 -4.13 -4.06
C LEU A 49 7.84 -3.98 -3.28
N SER A 50 7.80 -3.26 -2.19
CA SER A 50 8.98 -3.07 -1.37
C SER A 50 9.45 -4.38 -0.78
N ALA A 51 8.53 -5.20 -0.33
CA ALA A 51 8.89 -6.51 0.21
C ALA A 51 9.49 -7.40 -0.86
N THR A 52 8.90 -7.36 -2.06
CA THR A 52 9.41 -8.15 -3.17
C THR A 52 10.79 -7.66 -3.59
N ALA A 53 10.96 -6.36 -3.66
CA ALA A 53 12.25 -5.80 -4.04
C ALA A 53 13.32 -6.16 -3.04
N GLY A 54 12.96 -6.17 -1.76
CA GLY A 54 13.93 -6.56 -0.74
C GLY A 54 14.41 -7.99 -0.92
N ARG A 55 13.49 -8.88 -1.25
CA ARG A 55 13.90 -10.26 -1.48
C ARG A 55 14.72 -10.40 -2.74
N LEU A 56 14.35 -9.69 -3.79
CA LEU A 56 15.07 -9.78 -5.04
C LEU A 56 16.41 -9.09 -4.98
N ASP A 57 16.52 -8.16 -4.06
CA ASP A 57 17.76 -7.40 -3.93
C ASP A 57 18.79 -8.16 -3.13
N GLY A 58 18.55 -9.39 -2.84
CA GLY A 58 19.48 -10.18 -2.05
C GLY A 58 20.65 -10.63 -2.87
N PRO A 59 21.36 -11.60 -2.35
CA PRO A 59 22.56 -12.05 -3.01
C PRO A 59 22.35 -12.62 -4.38
N SER A 60 21.13 -12.81 -4.76
CA SER A 60 20.90 -13.36 -6.06
C SER A 60 21.40 -12.46 -7.17
N GLY A 61 21.63 -11.23 -6.85
CA GLY A 61 22.13 -10.35 -7.87
C GLY A 61 21.14 -10.11 -8.95
N LEU A 62 19.91 -10.10 -8.62
CA LEU A 62 18.94 -9.91 -9.62
C LEU A 62 19.14 -8.63 -10.37
N GLY A 63 19.65 -7.69 -9.67
CA GLY A 63 19.83 -6.41 -10.32
C GLY A 63 20.68 -6.50 -11.51
N LYS A 64 21.60 -7.44 -11.53
CA LYS A 64 22.39 -7.48 -12.63
C LYS A 64 21.87 -8.39 -13.63
N SER A 65 20.93 -9.14 -13.28
CA SER A 65 20.52 -10.06 -14.22
C SER A 65 19.80 -9.40 -15.31
N GLY A 66 19.43 -8.32 -15.10
CA GLY A 66 18.87 -7.68 -16.16
C GLY A 66 19.84 -7.65 -17.21
N ASP A 67 20.91 -7.89 -16.80
CA ASP A 67 21.81 -7.96 -17.59
C ASP A 67 21.89 -9.11 -18.08
#